data_f1688f0c5a332fb850d0d315fabdaa4d
#
_entry.id   f1688f0c5a332fb850d0d315fabdaa4d
#
_cell.length_a   1.000
_cell.length_b   1.000
_cell.length_c   1.000
_cell.angle_alpha   90.00
_cell.angle_beta   90.00
_cell.angle_gamma   90.00
#
_symmetry.space_group_name_H-M   'P 1'
#
loop_
_entity.id
_entity.type
_entity.pdbx_description
1 polymer ?
#
loop_
_entity_poly.entity_id
_entity_poly.type
_entity_poly.pdbx_seq_one_letter_code
_entity_poly.pdbx_strand_id
1 'polypeptide(L)'
;MNLNGGTLPLEELKALDGREAALRLIDTGTGVVTPYGVVYDNGMKLEPLYQGRQFPPYCYDDSPLTVCLTPAQGGEPAVLDLPVSDRQLGRSLLRAGIANLRDVELSIEIDNLPQKVSNRLHLEREGLDDLNEMCRVLQPLSQTQREKLEAVVCAAQPEYASEVRRLAEELDQFDFISNVRTAEEYGRYMIQESGHFEYDENLEGFYDYRLYGEQRIRE
;
A
#
# COMPACT_ATOMS: atom_id res chain seq x y z
N MET A 1 -34.67 9.49 5.21
CA MET A 1 -34.86 10.75 4.51
C MET A 1 -34.89 11.86 5.54
N ASN A 2 -33.88 12.71 5.60
CA ASN A 2 -33.80 13.80 6.59
C ASN A 2 -34.36 15.06 5.96
N LEU A 3 -35.65 15.35 6.18
CA LEU A 3 -36.27 16.55 5.69
C LEU A 3 -35.98 17.79 6.56
N ASN A 4 -35.53 17.59 7.81
CA ASN A 4 -35.24 18.68 8.77
C ASN A 4 -34.03 18.37 9.66
N GLY A 5 -33.01 17.64 9.17
CA GLY A 5 -31.83 17.29 9.99
C GLY A 5 -32.09 16.25 11.11
N GLY A 6 -33.26 15.64 11.17
CA GLY A 6 -33.62 14.60 12.14
C GLY A 6 -34.20 13.36 11.45
N THR A 7 -34.08 12.21 12.08
CA THR A 7 -34.73 10.97 11.67
C THR A 7 -36.20 11.00 12.05
N LEU A 8 -37.10 11.01 11.06
CA LEU A 8 -38.52 10.82 11.29
C LEU A 8 -38.79 9.34 11.64
N PRO A 9 -39.66 9.08 12.63
CA PRO A 9 -40.12 7.71 12.91
C PRO A 9 -40.78 7.10 11.67
N LEU A 10 -40.62 5.78 11.49
CA LEU A 10 -41.09 5.06 10.30
C LEU A 10 -42.63 5.18 10.11
N GLU A 11 -43.36 5.36 11.18
CA GLU A 11 -44.81 5.56 11.20
C GLU A 11 -45.24 6.93 10.62
N GLU A 12 -44.51 7.96 10.95
CA GLU A 12 -44.75 9.33 10.40
C GLU A 12 -44.32 9.37 8.91
N LEU A 13 -43.28 8.64 8.51
CA LEU A 13 -42.88 8.53 7.11
C LEU A 13 -43.94 7.84 6.24
N LYS A 14 -44.67 6.87 6.79
CA LYS A 14 -45.76 6.18 6.09
C LYS A 14 -47.02 7.02 5.98
N ALA A 15 -47.24 7.96 6.89
CA ALA A 15 -48.37 8.87 6.91
C ALA A 15 -48.14 10.12 6.04
N LEU A 16 -46.95 10.36 5.54
CA LEU A 16 -46.58 11.56 4.78
C LEU A 16 -47.07 11.42 3.33
N ASP A 17 -47.95 12.29 2.90
CA ASP A 17 -48.28 12.44 1.49
C ASP A 17 -47.07 13.08 0.78
N GLY A 18 -46.37 12.28 -0.06
CA GLY A 18 -45.20 12.74 -0.80
C GLY A 18 -45.45 13.95 -1.70
N ARG A 19 -46.70 14.11 -2.17
CA ARG A 19 -47.11 15.27 -3.00
C ARG A 19 -47.22 16.53 -2.15
N GLU A 20 -47.83 16.46 -0.97
CA GLU A 20 -47.97 17.58 -0.05
C GLU A 20 -46.60 18.02 0.50
N ALA A 21 -45.72 17.07 0.82
CA ALA A 21 -44.35 17.37 1.23
C ALA A 21 -43.53 18.05 0.12
N ALA A 22 -43.69 17.63 -1.13
CA ALA A 22 -43.02 18.24 -2.27
C ALA A 22 -43.53 19.69 -2.52
N LEU A 23 -44.87 19.93 -2.41
CA LEU A 23 -45.45 21.25 -2.56
C LEU A 23 -44.95 22.19 -1.46
N ARG A 24 -44.88 21.76 -0.21
CA ARG A 24 -44.34 22.57 0.90
C ARG A 24 -42.87 22.94 0.69
N LEU A 25 -42.04 22.02 0.15
CA LEU A 25 -40.63 22.30 -0.17
C LEU A 25 -40.50 23.33 -1.29
N ILE A 26 -41.42 23.33 -2.28
CA ILE A 26 -41.46 24.30 -3.36
C ILE A 26 -41.90 25.66 -2.82
N ASP A 27 -42.96 25.71 -1.99
CA ASP A 27 -43.51 26.96 -1.41
C ASP A 27 -42.52 27.62 -0.45
N THR A 28 -41.68 26.84 0.24
CA THR A 28 -40.62 27.39 1.10
C THR A 28 -39.39 27.85 0.32
N GLY A 29 -39.35 27.66 -1.00
CA GLY A 29 -38.25 28.08 -1.87
C GLY A 29 -36.97 27.25 -1.69
N THR A 30 -37.03 26.13 -0.95
CA THR A 30 -35.88 25.30 -0.65
C THR A 30 -35.71 24.12 -1.62
N GLY A 31 -36.67 23.91 -2.53
CA GLY A 31 -36.65 22.79 -3.47
C GLY A 31 -36.74 23.26 -4.93
N VAL A 32 -35.98 22.59 -5.81
CA VAL A 32 -36.05 22.77 -7.27
C VAL A 32 -36.66 21.53 -7.90
N VAL A 33 -37.76 21.69 -8.64
CA VAL A 33 -38.40 20.62 -9.40
C VAL A 33 -37.63 20.36 -10.68
N THR A 34 -37.22 19.13 -10.90
CA THR A 34 -36.54 18.67 -12.13
C THR A 34 -37.39 17.59 -12.81
N PRO A 35 -37.17 17.29 -14.08
CA PRO A 35 -37.85 16.17 -14.75
C PRO A 35 -37.63 14.80 -14.08
N TYR A 36 -36.61 14.68 -13.21
CA TYR A 36 -36.25 13.47 -12.52
C TYR A 36 -36.66 13.42 -11.05
N GLY A 37 -37.20 14.53 -10.50
CA GLY A 37 -37.62 14.64 -9.10
C GLY A 37 -37.33 16.01 -8.50
N VAL A 38 -37.59 16.15 -7.20
CA VAL A 38 -37.31 17.36 -6.46
C VAL A 38 -35.96 17.31 -5.78
N VAL A 39 -35.12 18.30 -6.04
CA VAL A 39 -33.83 18.51 -5.37
C VAL A 39 -33.95 19.65 -4.40
N TYR A 40 -33.58 19.47 -3.16
CA TYR A 40 -33.59 20.50 -2.12
C TYR A 40 -32.29 20.52 -1.34
N ASP A 41 -31.88 21.66 -0.87
CA ASP A 41 -30.76 21.80 0.04
C ASP A 41 -31.24 21.41 1.45
N ASN A 42 -30.63 20.33 1.97
CA ASN A 42 -30.93 19.81 3.31
C ASN A 42 -30.19 20.55 4.43
N GLY A 43 -29.48 21.64 4.10
CA GLY A 43 -28.71 22.42 5.05
C GLY A 43 -27.44 21.72 5.55
N MET A 44 -27.08 20.53 5.00
CA MET A 44 -25.80 19.90 5.30
C MET A 44 -24.68 20.76 4.74
N LYS A 45 -23.88 21.30 5.64
CA LYS A 45 -22.60 21.87 5.26
C LYS A 45 -21.63 20.71 5.05
N LEU A 46 -21.23 20.49 3.81
CA LEU A 46 -20.08 19.66 3.53
C LEU A 46 -18.87 20.33 4.18
N GLU A 47 -18.28 19.70 5.17
CA GLU A 47 -16.96 20.12 5.63
C GLU A 47 -16.01 19.99 4.44
N PRO A 48 -15.37 21.08 4.01
CA PRO A 48 -14.39 20.97 2.94
C PRO A 48 -13.24 20.11 3.44
N LEU A 49 -13.07 18.92 2.85
CA LEU A 49 -11.92 18.06 3.06
C LEU A 49 -10.61 18.74 2.62
N TYR A 50 -10.74 19.81 1.84
CA TYR A 50 -9.65 20.61 1.34
C TYR A 50 -9.81 22.05 1.82
N GLN A 51 -8.92 22.48 2.70
CA GLN A 51 -8.83 23.85 3.21
C GLN A 51 -7.68 24.60 2.53
N GLY A 52 -7.86 24.93 1.27
CA GLY A 52 -6.83 25.63 0.51
C GLY A 52 -5.65 24.71 0.14
N ARG A 53 -4.43 25.05 0.59
CA ARG A 53 -3.21 24.33 0.24
C ARG A 53 -2.86 23.15 1.15
N GLN A 54 -3.64 22.92 2.20
CA GLN A 54 -3.43 21.81 3.11
C GLN A 54 -4.32 20.64 2.69
N PHE A 55 -3.72 19.59 2.15
CA PHE A 55 -4.37 18.30 2.05
C PHE A 55 -4.49 17.69 3.44
N PRO A 56 -5.65 17.08 3.80
CA PRO A 56 -5.67 16.23 4.97
C PRO A 56 -4.58 15.16 4.78
N PRO A 57 -3.83 14.82 5.84
CA PRO A 57 -2.87 13.72 5.76
C PRO A 57 -3.66 12.43 5.53
N TYR A 58 -3.85 12.06 4.28
CA TYR A 58 -4.23 10.70 3.92
C TYR A 58 -2.97 9.87 4.11
N CYS A 59 -2.87 9.23 5.27
CA CYS A 59 -1.95 8.12 5.44
C CYS A 59 -2.51 6.97 4.60
N TYR A 60 -1.92 6.73 3.46
CA TYR A 60 -2.09 5.46 2.77
C TYR A 60 -1.22 4.46 3.52
N ASP A 61 -1.80 3.79 4.53
CA ASP A 61 -1.11 2.84 5.41
C ASP A 61 -0.41 1.71 4.65
N ASP A 62 -0.75 1.52 3.37
CA ASP A 62 -0.20 0.48 2.51
C ASP A 62 0.87 0.96 1.53
N SER A 63 1.24 2.24 1.56
CA SER A 63 2.28 2.77 0.67
C SER A 63 3.67 2.31 1.11
N PRO A 64 4.48 1.68 0.25
CA PRO A 64 5.85 1.32 0.61
C PRO A 64 6.76 2.52 0.85
N LEU A 65 6.60 3.58 0.05
CA LEU A 65 7.42 4.79 0.08
C LEU A 65 6.59 6.03 -0.14
N THR A 66 6.89 7.10 0.59
CA THR A 66 6.45 8.47 0.28
C THR A 66 7.61 9.26 -0.28
N VAL A 67 7.40 9.88 -1.44
CA VAL A 67 8.39 10.68 -2.15
C VAL A 67 7.96 12.14 -2.14
N CYS A 68 8.86 13.01 -1.73
CA CYS A 68 8.67 14.44 -1.75
C CYS A 68 9.56 15.06 -2.83
N LEU A 69 8.95 15.73 -3.82
CA LEU A 69 9.61 16.41 -4.93
C LEU A 69 9.61 17.91 -4.65
N THR A 70 10.74 18.44 -4.26
CA THR A 70 10.90 19.88 -3.95
C THR A 70 11.49 20.61 -5.14
N PRO A 71 10.82 21.66 -5.68
CA PRO A 71 11.37 22.44 -6.78
C PRO A 71 12.68 23.13 -6.38
N ALA A 72 13.75 23.01 -7.18
CA ALA A 72 15.06 23.62 -6.90
C ALA A 72 15.00 25.15 -6.80
N GLN A 73 14.04 25.78 -7.46
CA GLN A 73 13.85 27.24 -7.42
C GLN A 73 12.97 27.72 -6.26
N GLY A 74 12.60 26.82 -5.35
CA GLY A 74 11.66 27.08 -4.27
C GLY A 74 10.20 26.98 -4.75
N GLY A 75 9.32 26.55 -3.85
CA GLY A 75 7.90 26.33 -4.13
C GLY A 75 7.32 25.30 -3.18
N GLU A 76 6.06 24.94 -3.39
CA GLU A 76 5.43 23.87 -2.63
C GLU A 76 5.90 22.51 -3.17
N PRO A 77 6.30 21.60 -2.29
CA PRO A 77 6.68 20.25 -2.69
C PRO A 77 5.48 19.45 -3.19
N ALA A 78 5.71 18.56 -4.16
CA ALA A 78 4.75 17.52 -4.51
C ALA A 78 5.04 16.27 -3.67
N VAL A 79 4.08 15.87 -2.85
CA VAL A 79 4.16 14.64 -2.06
C VAL A 79 3.42 13.52 -2.80
N LEU A 80 4.05 12.37 -2.92
CA LEU A 80 3.59 11.22 -3.68
C LEU A 80 3.76 9.95 -2.86
N ASP A 81 2.65 9.28 -2.59
CA ASP A 81 2.64 7.95 -1.96
C ASP A 81 2.73 6.89 -3.06
N LEU A 82 3.89 6.25 -3.17
CA LEU A 82 4.13 5.25 -4.22
C LEU A 82 3.48 3.90 -3.89
N PRO A 83 2.90 3.21 -4.89
CA PRO A 83 2.91 3.53 -6.31
C PRO A 83 1.82 4.51 -6.73
N VAL A 84 2.16 5.40 -7.66
CA VAL A 84 1.22 6.32 -8.28
C VAL A 84 1.02 6.02 -9.76
N SER A 85 -0.14 6.37 -10.30
CA SER A 85 -0.38 6.36 -11.74
C SER A 85 0.19 7.61 -12.41
N ASP A 86 0.49 7.55 -13.71
CA ASP A 86 0.97 8.70 -14.50
C ASP A 86 0.05 9.93 -14.37
N ARG A 87 -1.27 9.67 -14.27
CA ARG A 87 -2.27 10.72 -14.09
C ARG A 87 -2.17 11.40 -12.72
N GLN A 88 -1.92 10.64 -11.66
CA GLN A 88 -1.72 11.18 -10.32
C GLN A 88 -0.41 11.97 -10.26
N LEU A 89 0.67 11.39 -10.78
CA LEU A 89 1.97 12.05 -10.90
C LEU A 89 1.83 13.39 -11.65
N GLY A 90 1.27 13.38 -12.85
CA GLY A 90 1.10 14.60 -13.65
C GLY A 90 0.25 15.68 -12.95
N ARG A 91 -0.79 15.29 -12.21
CA ARG A 91 -1.61 16.23 -11.42
C ARG A 91 -0.83 16.83 -10.25
N SER A 92 -0.05 16.04 -9.54
CA SER A 92 0.76 16.49 -8.41
C SER A 92 1.86 17.45 -8.85
N LEU A 93 2.56 17.13 -9.95
CA LEU A 93 3.56 17.99 -10.54
C LEU A 93 2.97 19.33 -11.03
N LEU A 94 1.80 19.27 -11.69
CA LEU A 94 1.11 20.48 -12.15
C LEU A 94 0.71 21.39 -10.98
N ARG A 95 0.21 20.83 -9.88
CA ARG A 95 -0.18 21.58 -8.69
C ARG A 95 1.00 22.24 -8.00
N ALA A 96 2.13 21.55 -7.94
CA ALA A 96 3.38 22.06 -7.39
C ALA A 96 4.11 23.03 -8.34
N GLY A 97 3.60 23.22 -9.58
CA GLY A 97 4.24 24.06 -10.58
C GLY A 97 5.54 23.47 -11.14
N ILE A 98 5.75 22.17 -11.00
CA ILE A 98 6.93 21.46 -11.48
C ILE A 98 6.73 21.09 -12.94
N ALA A 99 7.48 21.75 -13.82
CA ALA A 99 7.44 21.49 -15.26
C ALA A 99 8.39 20.37 -15.69
N ASN A 100 9.47 20.14 -14.95
CA ASN A 100 10.50 19.17 -15.29
C ASN A 100 11.04 18.48 -14.02
N LEU A 101 11.07 17.16 -14.02
CA LEU A 101 11.62 16.35 -12.92
C LEU A 101 13.14 16.50 -12.73
N ARG A 102 13.84 17.09 -13.70
CA ARG A 102 15.29 17.37 -13.56
C ARG A 102 15.60 18.55 -12.64
N ASP A 103 14.60 19.40 -12.42
CA ASP A 103 14.74 20.64 -11.65
C ASP A 103 14.16 20.48 -10.23
N VAL A 104 14.07 19.24 -9.73
CA VAL A 104 13.56 18.94 -8.39
C VAL A 104 14.60 18.20 -7.55
N GLU A 105 14.56 18.47 -6.26
CA GLU A 105 15.23 17.68 -5.24
C GLU A 105 14.26 16.59 -4.74
N LEU A 106 14.74 15.36 -4.74
CA LEU A 106 13.98 14.19 -4.32
C LEU A 106 14.37 13.84 -2.89
N SER A 107 13.40 13.80 -1.99
CA SER A 107 13.54 13.20 -0.67
C SER A 107 12.55 12.06 -0.50
N ILE A 108 12.95 11.03 0.26
CA ILE A 108 12.21 9.78 0.38
C ILE A 108 11.96 9.49 1.86
N GLU A 109 10.71 9.22 2.18
CA GLU A 109 10.29 8.69 3.47
C GLU A 109 9.89 7.21 3.27
N ILE A 110 10.40 6.34 4.17
CA ILE A 110 10.15 4.91 4.11
C ILE A 110 9.00 4.61 5.06
N ASP A 111 7.85 4.20 4.51
CA ASP A 111 6.65 3.92 5.29
C ASP A 111 6.50 2.42 5.56
N ASN A 112 6.33 1.63 4.51
CA ASN A 112 6.03 0.20 4.61
C ASN A 112 6.88 -0.65 3.65
N LEU A 113 8.15 -0.27 3.47
CA LEU A 113 9.10 -1.06 2.69
C LEU A 113 9.70 -2.17 3.56
N PRO A 114 9.86 -3.41 3.06
CA PRO A 114 10.54 -4.46 3.81
C PRO A 114 11.94 -4.01 4.24
N GLN A 115 12.28 -4.24 5.52
CA GLN A 115 13.49 -3.67 6.13
C GLN A 115 14.79 -4.08 5.41
N LYS A 116 14.85 -5.30 4.90
CA LYS A 116 16.04 -5.78 4.17
C LYS A 116 16.19 -5.08 2.83
N VAL A 117 15.07 -4.71 2.19
CA VAL A 117 15.07 -3.91 0.95
C VAL A 117 15.56 -2.49 1.25
N SER A 118 14.99 -1.82 2.25
CA SER A 118 15.38 -0.46 2.61
C SER A 118 16.84 -0.35 3.06
N ASN A 119 17.35 -1.33 3.78
CA ASN A 119 18.74 -1.35 4.22
C ASN A 119 19.75 -1.61 3.09
N ARG A 120 19.28 -2.20 1.98
CA ARG A 120 20.16 -2.59 0.87
C ARG A 120 20.26 -1.51 -0.21
N LEU A 121 19.14 -0.86 -0.51
CA LEU A 121 19.06 0.13 -1.58
C LEU A 121 19.54 1.52 -1.14
N HIS A 122 20.20 2.22 -2.05
CA HIS A 122 20.47 3.64 -1.94
C HIS A 122 19.33 4.43 -2.62
N LEU A 123 18.16 4.45 -1.98
CA LEU A 123 16.91 4.98 -2.55
C LEU A 123 17.06 6.39 -3.16
N GLU A 124 17.89 7.24 -2.58
CA GLU A 124 18.16 8.61 -3.06
C GLU A 124 18.86 8.67 -4.44
N ARG A 125 19.43 7.54 -4.87
CA ARG A 125 20.11 7.44 -6.18
C ARG A 125 19.23 6.82 -7.25
N GLU A 126 18.07 6.31 -6.86
CA GLU A 126 17.13 5.66 -7.76
C GLU A 126 16.26 6.69 -8.49
N GLY A 127 15.86 6.35 -9.71
CA GLY A 127 14.88 7.14 -10.45
C GLY A 127 13.47 6.99 -9.88
N LEU A 128 12.67 8.06 -9.97
CA LEU A 128 11.27 8.02 -9.53
C LEU A 128 10.47 6.89 -10.21
N ASP A 129 10.73 6.66 -11.50
CA ASP A 129 10.06 5.61 -12.27
C ASP A 129 10.42 4.21 -11.76
N ASP A 130 11.70 3.96 -11.46
CA ASP A 130 12.16 2.68 -10.93
C ASP A 130 11.61 2.41 -9.53
N LEU A 131 11.57 3.43 -8.67
CA LEU A 131 10.94 3.36 -7.36
C LEU A 131 9.43 3.08 -7.46
N ASN A 132 8.75 3.77 -8.38
CA ASN A 132 7.31 3.59 -8.59
C ASN A 132 6.96 2.18 -9.08
N GLU A 133 7.74 1.65 -10.04
CA GLU A 133 7.55 0.29 -10.54
C GLU A 133 7.88 -0.76 -9.47
N MET A 134 8.94 -0.57 -8.69
CA MET A 134 9.24 -1.42 -7.54
C MET A 134 8.09 -1.43 -6.54
N CYS A 135 7.61 -0.26 -6.11
CA CYS A 135 6.51 -0.16 -5.17
C CYS A 135 5.22 -0.80 -5.70
N ARG A 136 4.96 -0.73 -7.01
CA ARG A 136 3.80 -1.36 -7.65
C ARG A 136 3.78 -2.89 -7.49
N VAL A 137 4.95 -3.51 -7.53
CA VAL A 137 5.09 -4.95 -7.33
C VAL A 137 5.10 -5.32 -5.83
N LEU A 138 5.68 -4.47 -4.98
CA LEU A 138 5.80 -4.75 -3.55
C LEU A 138 4.50 -4.53 -2.76
N GLN A 139 3.69 -3.56 -3.14
CA GLN A 139 2.47 -3.20 -2.42
C GLN A 139 1.49 -4.38 -2.26
N PRO A 140 1.16 -5.18 -3.30
CA PRO A 140 0.22 -6.27 -3.20
C PRO A 140 0.75 -7.52 -2.49
N LEU A 141 2.04 -7.57 -2.13
CA LEU A 141 2.63 -8.75 -1.50
C LEU A 141 2.03 -9.01 -0.12
N SER A 142 1.62 -10.24 0.12
CA SER A 142 1.22 -10.73 1.44
C SER A 142 2.41 -10.73 2.41
N GLN A 143 2.15 -10.82 3.71
CA GLN A 143 3.20 -10.85 4.74
C GLN A 143 4.20 -12.00 4.50
N THR A 144 3.71 -13.18 4.16
CA THR A 144 4.58 -14.35 3.86
C THR A 144 5.45 -14.10 2.62
N GLN A 145 4.91 -13.46 1.59
CA GLN A 145 5.68 -13.10 0.39
C GLN A 145 6.72 -12.02 0.69
N ARG A 146 6.41 -11.07 1.57
CA ARG A 146 7.37 -10.05 2.03
C ARG A 146 8.54 -10.69 2.79
N GLU A 147 8.27 -11.64 3.68
CA GLU A 147 9.31 -12.39 4.40
C GLU A 147 10.18 -13.21 3.45
N LYS A 148 9.56 -13.86 2.46
CA LYS A 148 10.30 -14.58 1.40
C LYS A 148 11.16 -13.62 0.59
N LEU A 149 10.64 -12.46 0.19
CA LEU A 149 11.40 -11.44 -0.52
C LEU A 149 12.61 -10.97 0.30
N GLU A 150 12.44 -10.71 1.60
CA GLU A 150 13.54 -10.32 2.47
C GLU A 150 14.66 -11.37 2.49
N ALA A 151 14.31 -12.66 2.53
CA ALA A 151 15.27 -13.75 2.45
C ALA A 151 15.99 -13.78 1.09
N VAL A 152 15.25 -13.61 -0.02
CA VAL A 152 15.80 -13.56 -1.37
C VAL A 152 16.73 -12.34 -1.54
N VAL A 153 16.34 -11.17 -1.04
CA VAL A 153 17.18 -9.95 -1.06
C VAL A 153 18.47 -10.15 -0.27
N CYS A 154 18.40 -10.82 0.88
CA CYS A 154 19.61 -11.16 1.65
C CYS A 154 20.58 -12.08 0.87
N ALA A 155 20.06 -13.01 0.09
CA ALA A 155 20.85 -13.94 -0.70
C ALA A 155 21.39 -13.32 -2.00
N ALA A 156 20.52 -12.62 -2.75
CA ALA A 156 20.84 -12.05 -4.06
C ALA A 156 21.61 -10.72 -3.98
N GLN A 157 21.48 -9.99 -2.87
CA GLN A 157 22.15 -8.71 -2.62
C GLN A 157 21.96 -7.66 -3.74
N PRO A 158 20.72 -7.34 -4.16
CA PRO A 158 20.47 -6.37 -5.21
C PRO A 158 21.01 -4.98 -4.83
N GLU A 159 21.44 -4.21 -5.84
CA GLU A 159 21.95 -2.85 -5.66
C GLU A 159 20.96 -1.80 -6.13
N TYR A 160 20.00 -2.16 -7.00
CA TYR A 160 19.06 -1.25 -7.64
C TYR A 160 17.61 -1.65 -7.41
N ALA A 161 16.71 -0.67 -7.42
CA ALA A 161 15.26 -0.87 -7.30
C ALA A 161 14.70 -1.79 -8.40
N SER A 162 15.24 -1.69 -9.62
CA SER A 162 14.87 -2.55 -10.74
C SER A 162 15.20 -4.03 -10.53
N GLU A 163 16.28 -4.32 -9.79
CA GLU A 163 16.66 -5.69 -9.44
C GLU A 163 15.73 -6.26 -8.36
N VAL A 164 15.40 -5.45 -7.33
CA VAL A 164 14.41 -5.85 -6.32
C VAL A 164 13.06 -6.12 -6.95
N ARG A 165 12.62 -5.26 -7.89
CA ARG A 165 11.39 -5.48 -8.64
C ARG A 165 11.41 -6.85 -9.33
N ARG A 166 12.47 -7.17 -10.07
CA ARG A 166 12.60 -8.45 -10.78
C ARG A 166 12.56 -9.65 -9.81
N LEU A 167 13.26 -9.56 -8.67
CA LEU A 167 13.23 -10.62 -7.66
C LEU A 167 11.80 -10.80 -7.09
N ALA A 168 11.06 -9.73 -6.91
CA ALA A 168 9.69 -9.78 -6.44
C ALA A 168 8.72 -10.34 -7.49
N GLU A 169 8.92 -10.01 -8.78
CA GLU A 169 8.15 -10.57 -9.91
C GLU A 169 8.40 -12.08 -10.08
N GLU A 170 9.63 -12.54 -9.82
CA GLU A 170 10.05 -13.94 -9.97
C GLU A 170 10.02 -14.69 -8.63
N LEU A 171 9.34 -14.19 -7.61
CA LEU A 171 9.37 -14.73 -6.25
C LEU A 171 8.94 -16.21 -6.18
N ASP A 172 8.09 -16.66 -7.08
CA ASP A 172 7.63 -18.05 -7.16
C ASP A 172 8.72 -19.03 -7.61
N GLN A 173 9.83 -18.55 -8.18
CA GLN A 173 10.96 -19.38 -8.58
C GLN A 173 11.87 -19.76 -7.42
N PHE A 174 11.67 -19.16 -6.24
CA PHE A 174 12.44 -19.46 -5.05
C PHE A 174 11.64 -20.35 -4.10
N ASP A 175 12.25 -21.37 -3.55
CA ASP A 175 11.70 -22.10 -2.42
C ASP A 175 12.05 -21.38 -1.11
N PHE A 176 11.07 -21.25 -0.23
CA PHE A 176 11.25 -20.57 1.06
C PHE A 176 10.64 -21.40 2.18
N ILE A 177 11.47 -21.80 3.12
CA ILE A 177 11.07 -22.53 4.31
C ILE A 177 11.00 -21.53 5.46
N SER A 178 9.78 -21.15 5.83
CA SER A 178 9.56 -20.24 6.94
C SER A 178 10.00 -20.87 8.27
N ASN A 179 10.45 -20.02 9.22
CA ASN A 179 10.86 -20.43 10.57
C ASN A 179 12.12 -21.29 10.68
N VAL A 180 12.88 -21.52 9.60
CA VAL A 180 14.17 -22.18 9.60
C VAL A 180 15.28 -21.14 9.51
N ARG A 181 16.03 -20.96 10.59
CA ARG A 181 17.07 -19.91 10.72
C ARG A 181 18.47 -20.44 11.01
N THR A 182 18.57 -21.70 11.42
CA THR A 182 19.83 -22.34 11.79
C THR A 182 20.03 -23.62 10.99
N ALA A 183 21.30 -24.07 10.88
CA ALA A 183 21.60 -25.33 10.23
C ALA A 183 20.93 -26.53 10.93
N GLU A 184 20.78 -26.47 12.25
CA GLU A 184 20.08 -27.51 13.02
C GLU A 184 18.60 -27.56 12.68
N GLU A 185 17.91 -26.40 12.64
CA GLU A 185 16.50 -26.33 12.24
C GLU A 185 16.30 -26.81 10.81
N TYR A 186 17.23 -26.44 9.91
CA TYR A 186 17.19 -26.93 8.54
C TYR A 186 17.37 -28.44 8.44
N GLY A 187 18.34 -29.00 9.17
CA GLY A 187 18.53 -30.43 9.25
C GLY A 187 17.31 -31.15 9.82
N ARG A 188 16.67 -30.60 10.84
CA ARG A 188 15.42 -31.12 11.42
C ARG A 188 14.30 -31.10 10.40
N TYR A 189 14.07 -29.98 9.74
CA TYR A 189 13.07 -29.86 8.67
C TYR A 189 13.30 -30.90 7.58
N MET A 190 14.53 -31.03 7.09
CA MET A 190 14.88 -31.97 6.02
C MET A 190 14.64 -33.43 6.39
N ILE A 191 14.88 -33.81 7.65
CA ILE A 191 14.71 -35.19 8.11
C ILE A 191 13.25 -35.48 8.49
N GLN A 192 12.55 -34.54 9.16
CA GLN A 192 11.25 -34.78 9.73
C GLN A 192 10.08 -34.37 8.82
N GLU A 193 10.22 -33.27 8.09
CA GLU A 193 9.09 -32.60 7.42
C GLU A 193 9.18 -32.62 5.89
N SER A 194 10.38 -32.65 5.31
CA SER A 194 10.56 -32.49 3.86
C SER A 194 10.02 -33.66 3.03
N GLY A 195 9.77 -34.81 3.66
CA GLY A 195 9.33 -36.03 2.98
C GLY A 195 10.42 -36.73 2.15
N HIS A 196 11.67 -36.28 2.22
CA HIS A 196 12.81 -36.94 1.53
C HIS A 196 13.24 -38.23 2.23
N PHE A 197 12.90 -38.41 3.49
CA PHE A 197 13.25 -39.55 4.31
C PHE A 197 12.04 -40.14 5.03
N GLU A 198 12.06 -41.43 5.28
CA GLU A 198 11.16 -42.06 6.26
C GLU A 198 11.70 -41.74 7.66
N TYR A 199 11.04 -40.87 8.37
CA TYR A 199 11.43 -40.48 9.72
C TYR A 199 10.90 -41.48 10.73
N ASP A 200 11.79 -41.96 11.62
CA ASP A 200 11.44 -42.83 12.73
C ASP A 200 11.64 -42.08 14.06
N GLU A 201 10.54 -41.79 14.75
CA GLU A 201 10.54 -41.09 16.05
C GLU A 201 11.40 -41.79 17.10
N ASN A 202 11.54 -43.14 17.04
CA ASN A 202 12.38 -43.89 17.98
C ASN A 202 13.84 -43.59 17.82
N LEU A 203 14.25 -43.04 16.69
CA LEU A 203 15.63 -42.67 16.38
C LEU A 203 15.92 -41.18 16.59
N GLU A 204 14.98 -40.41 17.10
CA GLU A 204 15.16 -38.95 17.24
C GLU A 204 16.42 -38.55 17.97
N GLY A 205 16.78 -39.22 19.04
CA GLY A 205 18.00 -38.95 19.82
C GLY A 205 19.32 -39.33 19.15
N PHE A 206 19.28 -39.99 18.00
CA PHE A 206 20.46 -40.43 17.22
C PHE A 206 20.72 -39.57 15.99
N TYR A 207 19.82 -38.64 15.61
CA TYR A 207 20.04 -37.75 14.49
C TYR A 207 20.88 -36.54 14.92
N ASP A 208 22.00 -36.30 14.22
CA ASP A 208 22.76 -35.07 14.32
C ASP A 208 22.20 -34.06 13.30
N TYR A 209 21.12 -33.41 13.68
CA TYR A 209 20.42 -32.43 12.83
C TYR A 209 21.34 -31.28 12.39
N ARG A 210 22.23 -30.84 13.29
CA ARG A 210 23.13 -29.73 12.99
C ARG A 210 24.16 -30.13 11.91
N LEU A 211 24.83 -31.26 12.10
CA LEU A 211 25.82 -31.75 11.15
C LEU A 211 25.19 -31.99 9.77
N TYR A 212 24.01 -32.61 9.75
CA TYR A 212 23.27 -32.84 8.53
C TYR A 212 22.88 -31.56 7.83
N GLY A 213 22.32 -30.57 8.55
CA GLY A 213 21.96 -29.26 8.01
C GLY A 213 23.17 -28.49 7.46
N GLU A 214 24.31 -28.50 8.18
CA GLU A 214 25.57 -27.88 7.71
C GLU A 214 26.06 -28.50 6.41
N GLN A 215 25.93 -29.82 6.25
CA GLN A 215 26.32 -30.51 5.01
C GLN A 215 25.41 -30.12 3.84
N ARG A 216 24.08 -30.07 4.07
CA ARG A 216 23.13 -29.75 3.02
C ARG A 216 23.19 -28.29 2.56
N ILE A 217 23.56 -27.35 3.43
CA ILE A 217 23.77 -25.93 3.07
C ILE A 217 25.02 -25.77 2.17
N ARG A 218 25.99 -26.65 2.25
CA ARG A 218 27.24 -26.58 1.45
C ARG A 218 27.12 -27.23 0.07
N GLU A 219 26.15 -28.09 -0.15
CA GLU A 219 25.86 -28.72 -1.44
C GLU A 219 25.08 -27.80 -2.37
#